data_e4a755134ac587a64aeaa9383a9d8b95
#
_entry.id   e4a755134ac587a64aeaa9383a9d8b95
#
_cell.length_a   1.000
_cell.length_b   1.000
_cell.length_c   1.000
_cell.angle_alpha   90.00
_cell.angle_beta   90.00
_cell.angle_gamma   90.00
#
_symmetry.space_group_name_H-M   'P 1'
#
loop_
_entity.id
_entity.type
_entity.pdbx_description
1 polymer ?
#
loop_
_entity_poly.entity_id
_entity_poly.type
_entity_poly.pdbx_seq_one_letter_code
_entity_poly.pdbx_strand_id
1 'polypeptide(L)'
;MATKKVLVVGGAGGVGSAVVNLLVNRGCKVVTTVLEPEEAASIEERYGGMVQCHIVDLSNSDAALIKFKEIVSSMDQLNAVAVCAAIAPCGPLELTPLSTYRKAYEINCVSEVAIYQATMPALRQTGGRIVLLGSVGGRIAYTFMSAYIATKFALEGLCDVMRREAAPRGVKVSLVQPGGIRTNMVHQQLVDVRRDLAALDEKDRDLHGYLYEGYLRVAERGLGEGASTADQVAEVVLEALEAEEPESRYVAGEDAKHMLGSIGTMSDRDIDRLFNEMFLR
;
A
#
# COMPACT_ATOMS: atom_id res chain seq x y z
N MET A 1 3.27 17.39 25.83
CA MET A 1 3.68 16.05 25.36
C MET A 1 4.85 16.23 24.41
N ALA A 2 5.88 15.37 24.45
CA ALA A 2 6.98 15.44 23.48
C ALA A 2 6.42 15.24 22.07
N THR A 3 6.92 16.03 21.11
CA THR A 3 6.47 15.95 19.69
C THR A 3 6.84 14.59 19.11
N LYS A 4 5.85 13.81 18.67
CA LYS A 4 6.08 12.51 18.05
C LYS A 4 6.84 12.66 16.73
N LYS A 5 7.79 11.74 16.47
CA LYS A 5 8.52 11.65 15.20
C LYS A 5 8.07 10.41 14.43
N VAL A 6 7.65 10.62 13.21
CA VAL A 6 7.04 9.59 12.36
C VAL A 6 7.78 9.51 11.03
N LEU A 7 8.12 8.30 10.61
CA LEU A 7 8.61 8.01 9.27
C LEU A 7 7.42 7.57 8.38
N VAL A 8 7.21 8.26 7.26
CA VAL A 8 6.22 7.88 6.24
C VAL A 8 6.96 7.43 4.99
N VAL A 9 6.82 6.17 4.63
CA VAL A 9 7.42 5.63 3.40
C VAL A 9 6.44 5.79 2.24
N GLY A 10 6.85 6.48 1.17
CA GLY A 10 6.00 6.78 0.03
C GLY A 10 5.14 8.03 0.21
N GLY A 11 5.68 9.10 0.80
CA GLY A 11 4.95 10.32 1.14
C GLY A 11 4.49 11.19 -0.03
N ALA A 12 4.94 10.91 -1.27
CA ALA A 12 4.43 11.59 -2.47
C ALA A 12 3.19 10.89 -3.07
N GLY A 13 2.95 9.61 -2.73
CA GLY A 13 1.78 8.87 -3.19
C GLY A 13 0.47 9.40 -2.60
N GLY A 14 -0.68 9.04 -3.21
CA GLY A 14 -1.99 9.55 -2.80
C GLY A 14 -2.25 9.42 -1.30
N VAL A 15 -2.22 8.21 -0.76
CA VAL A 15 -2.45 7.96 0.69
C VAL A 15 -1.29 8.50 1.51
N GLY A 16 -0.03 8.29 1.08
CA GLY A 16 1.15 8.75 1.82
C GLY A 16 1.17 10.26 2.01
N SER A 17 0.83 11.05 0.98
CA SER A 17 0.77 12.52 1.08
C SER A 17 -0.34 12.99 2.01
N ALA A 18 -1.48 12.29 2.03
CA ALA A 18 -2.55 12.57 2.97
C ALA A 18 -2.12 12.26 4.42
N VAL A 19 -1.42 11.14 4.65
CA VAL A 19 -0.84 10.79 5.97
C VAL A 19 0.17 11.84 6.42
N VAL A 20 1.10 12.27 5.55
CA VAL A 20 2.05 13.36 5.85
C VAL A 20 1.31 14.62 6.26
N ASN A 21 0.31 15.03 5.49
CA ASN A 21 -0.48 16.22 5.77
C ASN A 21 -1.18 16.14 7.15
N LEU A 22 -1.83 15.03 7.46
CA LEU A 22 -2.50 14.83 8.75
C LEU A 22 -1.51 14.87 9.92
N LEU A 23 -0.36 14.22 9.78
CA LEU A 23 0.68 14.20 10.83
C LEU A 23 1.28 15.59 11.08
N VAL A 24 1.54 16.37 10.02
CA VAL A 24 2.00 17.76 10.15
C VAL A 24 0.97 18.61 10.87
N ASN A 25 -0.31 18.49 10.51
CA ASN A 25 -1.41 19.20 11.16
C ASN A 25 -1.59 18.81 12.65
N ARG A 26 -1.17 17.61 13.03
CA ARG A 26 -1.12 17.14 14.44
C ARG A 26 0.15 17.59 15.18
N GLY A 27 1.03 18.36 14.55
CA GLY A 27 2.28 18.85 15.14
C GLY A 27 3.36 17.78 15.27
N CYS A 28 3.26 16.67 14.54
CA CYS A 28 4.31 15.66 14.48
C CYS A 28 5.51 16.18 13.66
N LYS A 29 6.71 15.72 14.01
CA LYS A 29 7.87 15.83 13.12
C LYS A 29 7.83 14.66 12.13
N VAL A 30 7.78 14.96 10.84
CA VAL A 30 7.65 13.95 9.80
C VAL A 30 8.96 13.84 9.03
N VAL A 31 9.43 12.59 8.90
CA VAL A 31 10.44 12.21 7.92
C VAL A 31 9.71 11.39 6.86
N THR A 32 9.94 11.66 5.59
CA THR A 32 9.29 10.90 4.53
C THR A 32 10.27 10.43 3.47
N THR A 33 9.89 9.39 2.74
CA THR A 33 10.65 8.94 1.56
C THR A 33 9.79 9.05 0.30
N VAL A 34 10.47 9.33 -0.79
CA VAL A 34 9.91 9.44 -2.14
C VAL A 34 10.82 8.70 -3.13
N LEU A 35 10.38 8.51 -4.35
CA LEU A 35 11.18 7.85 -5.39
C LEU A 35 11.99 8.87 -6.21
N GLU A 36 11.37 9.99 -6.59
CA GLU A 36 11.95 10.92 -7.57
C GLU A 36 12.34 12.26 -6.93
N PRO A 37 13.39 12.94 -7.46
CA PRO A 37 13.80 14.24 -6.97
C PRO A 37 12.69 15.31 -7.06
N GLU A 38 11.86 15.26 -8.08
CA GLU A 38 10.74 16.18 -8.29
C GLU A 38 9.68 16.04 -7.19
N GLU A 39 9.45 14.83 -6.72
CA GLU A 39 8.55 14.56 -5.58
C GLU A 39 9.13 15.17 -4.29
N ALA A 40 10.45 15.06 -4.09
CA ALA A 40 11.11 15.67 -2.94
C ALA A 40 11.01 17.20 -2.97
N ALA A 41 11.22 17.81 -4.14
CA ALA A 41 11.08 19.26 -4.33
C ALA A 41 9.65 19.73 -4.04
N SER A 42 8.63 18.98 -4.48
CA SER A 42 7.23 19.29 -4.21
C SER A 42 6.88 19.23 -2.71
N ILE A 43 7.45 18.27 -1.96
CA ILE A 43 7.29 18.20 -0.51
C ILE A 43 7.97 19.37 0.19
N GLU A 44 9.17 19.74 -0.23
CA GLU A 44 9.88 20.91 0.31
C GLU A 44 9.12 22.21 0.06
N GLU A 45 8.60 22.40 -1.16
CA GLU A 45 7.78 23.56 -1.50
C GLU A 45 6.52 23.65 -0.63
N ARG A 46 5.86 22.51 -0.40
CA ARG A 46 4.59 22.43 0.35
C ARG A 46 4.75 22.64 1.84
N TYR A 47 5.80 22.07 2.45
CA TYR A 47 5.93 22.00 3.90
C TYR A 47 7.14 22.77 4.44
N GLY A 48 8.05 23.24 3.58
CA GLY A 48 9.32 23.81 3.99
C GLY A 48 10.09 22.84 4.87
N GLY A 49 10.86 23.31 5.82
CA GLY A 49 11.62 22.48 6.75
C GLY A 49 10.80 21.69 7.79
N MET A 50 9.45 21.67 7.71
CA MET A 50 8.60 20.90 8.63
C MET A 50 8.62 19.40 8.34
N VAL A 51 8.89 19.00 7.10
CA VAL A 51 8.98 17.61 6.65
C VAL A 51 10.35 17.37 6.06
N GLN A 52 11.11 16.46 6.64
CA GLN A 52 12.37 16.02 6.07
C GLN A 52 12.13 14.94 5.02
N CYS A 53 12.63 15.14 3.79
CA CYS A 53 12.40 14.23 2.67
C CYS A 53 13.70 13.52 2.25
N HIS A 54 13.60 12.23 1.92
CA HIS A 54 14.69 11.42 1.42
C HIS A 54 14.26 10.65 0.17
N ILE A 55 15.16 10.51 -0.80
CA ILE A 55 14.96 9.68 -2.00
C ILE A 55 15.36 8.25 -1.66
N VAL A 56 14.45 7.29 -1.84
CA VAL A 56 14.70 5.86 -1.61
C VAL A 56 13.97 5.03 -2.67
N ASP A 57 14.75 4.30 -3.48
CA ASP A 57 14.20 3.33 -4.43
C ASP A 57 13.99 1.97 -3.74
N LEU A 58 12.73 1.55 -3.63
CA LEU A 58 12.33 0.28 -3.03
C LEU A 58 12.50 -0.93 -3.98
N SER A 59 12.86 -0.70 -5.25
CA SER A 59 13.13 -1.79 -6.19
C SER A 59 14.48 -2.50 -5.96
N ASN A 60 15.28 -1.99 -5.02
CA ASN A 60 16.50 -2.61 -4.51
C ASN A 60 16.47 -2.59 -2.98
N SER A 61 15.90 -3.63 -2.38
CA SER A 61 15.67 -3.68 -0.93
C SER A 61 16.97 -3.70 -0.11
N ASP A 62 18.08 -4.23 -0.63
CA ASP A 62 19.38 -4.19 0.06
C ASP A 62 19.89 -2.76 0.18
N ALA A 63 19.83 -1.99 -0.91
CA ALA A 63 20.19 -0.59 -0.89
C ALA A 63 19.22 0.23 -0.03
N ALA A 64 17.91 -0.06 -0.11
CA ALA A 64 16.90 0.56 0.71
C ALA A 64 17.13 0.30 2.21
N LEU A 65 17.49 -0.93 2.61
CA LEU A 65 17.83 -1.28 3.99
C LEU A 65 18.95 -0.40 4.54
N ILE A 66 20.02 -0.22 3.75
CA ILE A 66 21.15 0.63 4.15
C ILE A 66 20.66 2.07 4.34
N LYS A 67 19.89 2.58 3.36
CA LYS A 67 19.38 3.95 3.38
C LYS A 67 18.43 4.20 4.54
N PHE A 68 17.51 3.27 4.83
CA PHE A 68 16.63 3.37 6.00
C PHE A 68 17.41 3.35 7.32
N LYS A 69 18.47 2.55 7.45
CA LYS A 69 19.34 2.59 8.64
C LYS A 69 20.02 3.96 8.81
N GLU A 70 20.50 4.59 7.73
CA GLU A 70 21.05 5.95 7.76
C GLU A 70 19.99 6.97 8.20
N ILE A 71 18.79 6.93 7.60
CA ILE A 71 17.67 7.83 7.95
C ILE A 71 17.34 7.69 9.44
N VAL A 72 17.13 6.45 9.91
CA VAL A 72 16.75 6.20 11.31
C VAL A 72 17.88 6.60 12.28
N SER A 73 19.13 6.39 11.92
CA SER A 73 20.28 6.79 12.77
C SER A 73 20.45 8.30 12.88
N SER A 74 19.98 9.08 11.90
CA SER A 74 19.96 10.54 11.95
C SER A 74 18.80 11.11 12.80
N MET A 75 17.83 10.27 13.15
CA MET A 75 16.71 10.65 14.01
C MET A 75 17.09 10.43 15.48
N ASP A 76 16.89 11.43 16.32
CA ASP A 76 17.09 11.31 17.79
C ASP A 76 16.04 10.38 18.43
N GLN A 77 14.87 10.20 17.77
CA GLN A 77 13.76 9.36 18.23
C GLN A 77 12.90 8.93 17.04
N LEU A 78 12.37 7.70 17.05
CA LEU A 78 11.37 7.21 16.13
C LEU A 78 10.19 6.63 16.93
N ASN A 79 9.01 7.21 16.79
CA ASN A 79 7.81 6.78 17.52
C ASN A 79 6.90 5.89 16.65
N ALA A 80 6.87 6.14 15.35
CA ALA A 80 6.02 5.36 14.44
C ALA A 80 6.55 5.35 13.01
N VAL A 81 6.12 4.33 12.28
CA VAL A 81 6.37 4.18 10.83
C VAL A 81 5.03 3.90 10.15
N ALA A 82 4.74 4.64 9.08
CA ALA A 82 3.65 4.34 8.16
C ALA A 82 4.22 3.96 6.79
N VAL A 83 3.95 2.76 6.30
CA VAL A 83 4.43 2.31 4.99
C VAL A 83 3.27 2.36 4.00
N CYS A 84 3.30 3.36 3.10
CA CYS A 84 2.25 3.64 2.14
C CYS A 84 2.69 3.37 0.68
N ALA A 85 3.97 3.09 0.46
CA ALA A 85 4.52 2.82 -0.87
C ALA A 85 4.13 1.41 -1.35
N ALA A 86 3.67 1.31 -2.58
CA ALA A 86 3.43 0.04 -3.27
C ALA A 86 3.28 0.28 -4.77
N ILE A 87 3.40 -0.78 -5.56
CA ILE A 87 2.97 -0.81 -6.96
C ILE A 87 1.85 -1.83 -7.13
N ALA A 88 0.96 -1.57 -8.08
CA ALA A 88 -0.20 -2.43 -8.34
C ALA A 88 -0.32 -2.77 -9.84
N PRO A 89 0.58 -3.62 -10.37
CA PRO A 89 0.55 -4.00 -11.76
C PRO A 89 -0.72 -4.81 -12.12
N CYS A 90 -1.26 -4.53 -13.30
CA CYS A 90 -2.44 -5.16 -13.88
C CYS A 90 -2.09 -5.86 -15.19
N GLY A 91 -2.82 -6.92 -15.51
CA GLY A 91 -2.70 -7.66 -16.76
C GLY A 91 -3.18 -9.11 -16.63
N PRO A 92 -3.51 -9.78 -17.76
CA PRO A 92 -3.79 -11.19 -17.74
C PRO A 92 -2.59 -11.97 -17.23
N LEU A 93 -2.82 -12.97 -16.37
CA LEU A 93 -1.74 -13.75 -15.76
C LEU A 93 -0.83 -14.37 -16.82
N GLU A 94 -1.38 -14.87 -17.91
CA GLU A 94 -0.67 -15.53 -19.01
C GLU A 94 0.26 -14.57 -19.77
N LEU A 95 -0.12 -13.28 -19.88
CA LEU A 95 0.66 -12.26 -20.61
C LEU A 95 1.58 -11.45 -19.70
N THR A 96 1.42 -11.55 -18.38
CA THR A 96 2.20 -10.74 -17.43
C THR A 96 3.63 -11.25 -17.32
N PRO A 97 4.66 -10.43 -17.66
CA PRO A 97 6.06 -10.86 -17.59
C PRO A 97 6.49 -11.27 -16.18
N LEU A 98 7.35 -12.28 -16.06
CA LEU A 98 7.92 -12.69 -14.76
C LEU A 98 8.71 -11.58 -14.06
N SER A 99 9.27 -10.64 -14.84
CA SER A 99 9.93 -9.44 -14.26
C SER A 99 8.98 -8.55 -13.49
N THR A 100 7.71 -8.46 -13.92
CA THR A 100 6.65 -7.73 -13.20
C THR A 100 6.39 -8.34 -11.82
N TYR A 101 6.33 -9.67 -11.73
CA TYR A 101 6.20 -10.37 -10.44
C TYR A 101 7.39 -10.10 -9.54
N ARG A 102 8.63 -10.24 -10.06
CA ARG A 102 9.85 -9.96 -9.27
C ARG A 102 9.85 -8.54 -8.73
N LYS A 103 9.56 -7.55 -9.59
CA LYS A 103 9.47 -6.14 -9.18
C LYS A 103 8.38 -5.90 -8.14
N ALA A 104 7.19 -6.52 -8.32
CA ALA A 104 6.11 -6.38 -7.36
C ALA A 104 6.48 -6.97 -5.99
N TYR A 105 7.08 -8.16 -5.95
CA TYR A 105 7.54 -8.78 -4.70
C TYR A 105 8.65 -7.96 -4.05
N GLU A 106 9.60 -7.45 -4.83
CA GLU A 106 10.69 -6.62 -4.31
C GLU A 106 10.13 -5.38 -3.60
N ILE A 107 9.25 -4.63 -4.28
CA ILE A 107 8.71 -3.37 -3.74
C ILE A 107 7.65 -3.62 -2.65
N ASN A 108 6.73 -4.57 -2.83
CA ASN A 108 5.58 -4.70 -1.93
C ASN A 108 5.80 -5.68 -0.77
N CYS A 109 6.89 -6.46 -0.78
CA CYS A 109 7.16 -7.47 0.24
C CYS A 109 8.57 -7.37 0.81
N VAL A 110 9.62 -7.47 -0.02
CA VAL A 110 11.00 -7.53 0.46
C VAL A 110 11.40 -6.19 1.08
N SER A 111 11.00 -5.08 0.46
CA SER A 111 11.22 -3.74 1.01
C SER A 111 10.54 -3.53 2.38
N GLU A 112 9.35 -4.12 2.59
CA GLU A 112 8.67 -4.07 3.90
C GLU A 112 9.50 -4.74 5.00
N VAL A 113 10.17 -5.86 4.66
CA VAL A 113 11.10 -6.54 5.57
C VAL A 113 12.33 -5.65 5.83
N ALA A 114 12.88 -5.00 4.80
CA ALA A 114 14.01 -4.08 4.95
C ALA A 114 13.65 -2.89 5.85
N ILE A 115 12.46 -2.30 5.67
CA ILE A 115 11.96 -1.20 6.52
C ILE A 115 11.81 -1.69 7.98
N TYR A 116 11.20 -2.86 8.19
CA TYR A 116 11.06 -3.45 9.52
C TYR A 116 12.42 -3.64 10.19
N GLN A 117 13.39 -4.25 9.50
CA GLN A 117 14.74 -4.48 10.03
C GLN A 117 15.48 -3.19 10.39
N ALA A 118 15.32 -2.13 9.56
CA ALA A 118 15.98 -0.85 9.79
C ALA A 118 15.37 -0.08 10.96
N THR A 119 14.05 -0.15 11.14
CA THR A 119 13.32 0.70 12.09
C THR A 119 13.14 0.07 13.47
N MET A 120 13.12 -1.25 13.57
CA MET A 120 12.89 -1.99 14.83
C MET A 120 13.82 -1.63 15.99
N PRO A 121 15.14 -1.40 15.78
CA PRO A 121 16.02 -1.00 16.88
C PRO A 121 15.59 0.31 17.57
N ALA A 122 15.16 1.31 16.79
CA ALA A 122 14.70 2.59 17.30
C ALA A 122 13.28 2.49 17.90
N LEU A 123 12.37 1.75 17.25
CA LEU A 123 11.00 1.57 17.73
C LEU A 123 10.96 0.83 19.08
N ARG A 124 11.86 -0.11 19.34
CA ARG A 124 11.96 -0.77 20.65
C ARG A 124 12.32 0.19 21.79
N GLN A 125 13.05 1.27 21.52
CA GLN A 125 13.42 2.27 22.52
C GLN A 125 12.22 3.13 22.94
N THR A 126 11.24 3.28 22.07
CA THR A 126 10.08 4.16 22.28
C THR A 126 8.79 3.40 22.58
N GLY A 127 8.79 2.06 22.50
CA GLY A 127 7.56 1.29 22.47
C GLY A 127 6.68 1.69 21.27
N GLY A 128 7.32 1.98 20.13
CA GLY A 128 6.70 2.55 18.95
C GLY A 128 5.84 1.57 18.16
N ARG A 129 5.50 1.95 16.94
CA ARG A 129 4.61 1.13 16.08
C ARG A 129 4.92 1.22 14.60
N ILE A 130 4.49 0.20 13.85
CA ILE A 130 4.52 0.15 12.39
C ILE A 130 3.09 -0.07 11.89
N VAL A 131 2.67 0.75 10.94
CA VAL A 131 1.40 0.58 10.22
C VAL A 131 1.74 0.36 8.74
N LEU A 132 1.33 -0.81 8.22
CA LEU A 132 1.52 -1.19 6.82
C LEU A 132 0.24 -0.95 6.04
N LEU A 133 0.35 -0.45 4.80
CA LEU A 133 -0.78 -0.30 3.91
C LEU A 133 -0.97 -1.56 3.07
N GLY A 134 -1.89 -2.41 3.54
CA GLY A 134 -2.34 -3.62 2.84
C GLY A 134 -3.34 -3.32 1.73
N SER A 135 -4.34 -4.19 1.62
CA SER A 135 -5.50 -4.07 0.73
C SER A 135 -6.50 -5.17 1.08
N VAL A 136 -7.78 -4.98 0.76
CA VAL A 136 -8.73 -6.10 0.68
C VAL A 136 -8.23 -7.18 -0.29
N GLY A 137 -7.43 -6.79 -1.28
CA GLY A 137 -6.71 -7.71 -2.19
C GLY A 137 -5.68 -8.62 -1.51
N GLY A 138 -5.41 -8.47 -0.22
CA GLY A 138 -4.67 -9.45 0.60
C GLY A 138 -5.55 -10.59 1.13
N ARG A 139 -6.86 -10.50 0.97
CA ARG A 139 -7.85 -11.48 1.43
C ARG A 139 -8.75 -12.00 0.32
N ILE A 140 -8.81 -11.26 -0.78
CA ILE A 140 -9.67 -11.52 -1.94
C ILE A 140 -8.83 -11.46 -3.19
N ALA A 141 -8.84 -12.51 -4.00
CA ALA A 141 -8.11 -12.57 -5.26
C ALA A 141 -8.95 -11.97 -6.41
N TYR A 142 -8.56 -10.81 -6.89
CA TYR A 142 -9.17 -10.21 -8.07
C TYR A 142 -8.56 -10.74 -9.36
N THR A 143 -9.42 -10.99 -10.34
CA THR A 143 -8.99 -11.26 -11.72
C THR A 143 -8.19 -10.06 -12.26
N PHE A 144 -7.20 -10.31 -13.11
CA PHE A 144 -6.40 -9.30 -13.80
C PHE A 144 -5.30 -8.61 -12.97
N MET A 145 -5.18 -8.90 -11.67
CA MET A 145 -4.21 -8.25 -10.77
C MET A 145 -3.27 -9.26 -10.08
N SER A 146 -2.93 -10.36 -10.75
CA SER A 146 -2.27 -11.51 -10.12
C SER A 146 -0.98 -11.19 -9.37
N ALA A 147 -0.08 -10.39 -9.97
CA ALA A 147 1.19 -10.01 -9.33
C ALA A 147 0.97 -9.14 -8.08
N TYR A 148 0.04 -8.19 -8.13
CA TYR A 148 -0.33 -7.35 -6.99
C TYR A 148 -0.97 -8.18 -5.88
N ILE A 149 -1.99 -8.95 -6.20
CA ILE A 149 -2.74 -9.80 -5.26
C ILE A 149 -1.80 -10.74 -4.51
N ALA A 150 -0.91 -11.43 -5.23
CA ALA A 150 0.05 -12.33 -4.61
C ALA A 150 0.92 -11.62 -3.55
N THR A 151 1.35 -10.38 -3.83
CA THR A 151 2.13 -9.60 -2.85
C THR A 151 1.30 -9.15 -1.66
N LYS A 152 0.02 -8.81 -1.84
CA LYS A 152 -0.84 -8.39 -0.74
C LYS A 152 -1.24 -9.56 0.16
N PHE A 153 -1.44 -10.77 -0.37
CA PHE A 153 -1.56 -11.98 0.42
C PHE A 153 -0.27 -12.29 1.21
N ALA A 154 0.89 -12.14 0.58
CA ALA A 154 2.18 -12.30 1.26
C ALA A 154 2.35 -11.29 2.40
N LEU A 155 1.94 -10.03 2.20
CA LEU A 155 2.02 -8.98 3.22
C LEU A 155 1.13 -9.26 4.43
N GLU A 156 -0.03 -9.90 4.27
CA GLU A 156 -0.87 -10.36 5.39
C GLU A 156 -0.09 -11.31 6.32
N GLY A 157 0.58 -12.30 5.74
CA GLY A 157 1.40 -13.25 6.49
C GLY A 157 2.62 -12.58 7.13
N LEU A 158 3.34 -11.73 6.39
CA LEU A 158 4.48 -10.96 6.91
C LEU A 158 4.07 -10.08 8.09
N CYS A 159 2.97 -9.34 7.97
CA CYS A 159 2.46 -8.50 9.05
C CYS A 159 2.15 -9.30 10.31
N ASP A 160 1.55 -10.48 10.19
CA ASP A 160 1.26 -11.36 11.32
C ASP A 160 2.54 -11.84 12.03
N VAL A 161 3.57 -12.21 11.28
CA VAL A 161 4.88 -12.59 11.84
C VAL A 161 5.55 -11.39 12.51
N MET A 162 5.64 -10.24 11.81
CA MET A 162 6.20 -9.00 12.36
C MET A 162 5.52 -8.63 13.68
N ARG A 163 4.18 -8.67 13.74
CA ARG A 163 3.42 -8.35 14.96
C ARG A 163 3.75 -9.28 16.11
N ARG A 164 3.78 -10.59 15.88
CA ARG A 164 4.06 -11.59 16.92
C ARG A 164 5.49 -11.48 17.44
N GLU A 165 6.46 -11.22 16.59
CA GLU A 165 7.87 -11.05 16.98
C GLU A 165 8.14 -9.70 17.66
N ALA A 166 7.42 -8.64 17.28
CA ALA A 166 7.58 -7.30 17.83
C ALA A 166 6.91 -7.14 19.20
N ALA A 167 5.77 -7.79 19.43
CA ALA A 167 4.95 -7.63 20.64
C ALA A 167 5.69 -7.85 21.96
N PRO A 168 6.53 -8.88 22.16
CA PRO A 168 7.27 -9.06 23.40
C PRO A 168 8.28 -7.95 23.70
N ARG A 169 8.55 -7.08 22.73
CA ARG A 169 9.43 -5.90 22.84
C ARG A 169 8.67 -4.58 22.91
N GLY A 170 7.36 -4.63 23.09
CA GLY A 170 6.51 -3.44 23.22
C GLY A 170 6.24 -2.69 21.91
N VAL A 171 6.66 -3.23 20.74
CA VAL A 171 6.40 -2.60 19.43
C VAL A 171 5.11 -3.18 18.86
N LYS A 172 4.22 -2.31 18.37
CA LYS A 172 2.92 -2.69 17.83
C LYS A 172 2.98 -2.65 16.29
N VAL A 173 2.34 -3.63 15.63
CA VAL A 173 2.30 -3.72 14.16
C VAL A 173 0.85 -3.94 13.73
N SER A 174 0.38 -3.07 12.83
CA SER A 174 -0.99 -3.11 12.30
C SER A 174 -0.98 -3.06 10.78
N LEU A 175 -2.02 -3.62 10.16
CA LEU A 175 -2.25 -3.59 8.73
C LEU A 175 -3.56 -2.85 8.42
N VAL A 176 -3.51 -1.83 7.56
CA VAL A 176 -4.70 -1.17 7.03
C VAL A 176 -5.10 -1.83 5.72
N GLN A 177 -6.38 -2.20 5.59
CA GLN A 177 -6.92 -2.93 4.44
C GLN A 177 -7.93 -2.05 3.70
N PRO A 178 -7.49 -1.17 2.78
CA PRO A 178 -8.40 -0.37 1.98
C PRO A 178 -9.05 -1.19 0.85
N GLY A 179 -10.24 -0.75 0.44
CA GLY A 179 -10.89 -1.11 -0.81
C GLY A 179 -10.38 -0.28 -1.99
N GLY A 180 -11.29 0.16 -2.86
CA GLY A 180 -10.98 1.09 -3.93
C GLY A 180 -10.61 2.47 -3.39
N ILE A 181 -9.53 3.06 -3.91
CA ILE A 181 -9.08 4.40 -3.52
C ILE A 181 -8.97 5.27 -4.75
N ARG A 182 -9.59 6.45 -4.74
CA ARG A 182 -9.43 7.46 -5.80
C ARG A 182 -8.07 8.12 -5.71
N THR A 183 -7.10 7.60 -6.48
CA THR A 183 -5.71 8.09 -6.53
C THR A 183 -5.21 8.18 -7.96
N ASN A 184 -4.14 8.96 -8.17
CA ASN A 184 -3.47 9.04 -9.46
C ASN A 184 -2.94 7.67 -9.93
N MET A 185 -2.53 6.79 -9.01
CA MET A 185 -2.10 5.43 -9.33
C MET A 185 -3.20 4.67 -10.07
N VAL A 186 -4.45 4.70 -9.59
CA VAL A 186 -5.57 3.98 -10.22
C VAL A 186 -5.95 4.64 -11.55
N HIS A 187 -5.92 5.97 -11.65
CA HIS A 187 -6.13 6.65 -12.93
C HIS A 187 -5.06 6.25 -13.97
N GLN A 188 -3.79 6.20 -13.57
CA GLN A 188 -2.71 5.77 -14.46
C GLN A 188 -2.87 4.31 -14.88
N GLN A 189 -3.28 3.42 -13.97
CA GLN A 189 -3.61 2.02 -14.31
C GLN A 189 -4.65 1.92 -15.43
N LEU A 190 -5.73 2.70 -15.35
CA LEU A 190 -6.77 2.68 -16.39
C LEU A 190 -6.22 3.15 -17.75
N VAL A 191 -5.33 4.15 -17.75
CA VAL A 191 -4.66 4.63 -18.97
C VAL A 191 -3.76 3.53 -19.55
N ASP A 192 -2.94 2.90 -18.69
CA ASP A 192 -2.01 1.85 -19.10
C ASP A 192 -2.77 0.62 -19.64
N VAL A 193 -3.82 0.18 -18.97
CA VAL A 193 -4.65 -0.96 -19.40
C VAL A 193 -5.32 -0.69 -20.74
N ARG A 194 -5.82 0.53 -21.00
CA ARG A 194 -6.38 0.89 -22.31
C ARG A 194 -5.31 0.87 -23.41
N ARG A 195 -4.12 1.41 -23.11
CA ARG A 195 -2.97 1.37 -24.05
C ARG A 195 -2.60 -0.06 -24.37
N ASP A 196 -2.48 -0.92 -23.36
CA ASP A 196 -2.06 -2.31 -23.53
C ASP A 196 -3.11 -3.14 -24.29
N LEU A 197 -4.41 -2.91 -24.02
CA LEU A 197 -5.50 -3.50 -24.81
C LEU A 197 -5.42 -3.09 -26.29
N ALA A 198 -5.13 -1.81 -26.56
CA ALA A 198 -5.01 -1.32 -27.92
C ALA A 198 -3.81 -1.92 -28.67
N ALA A 199 -2.76 -2.31 -27.95
CA ALA A 199 -1.52 -2.88 -28.50
C ALA A 199 -1.57 -4.39 -28.69
N LEU A 200 -2.62 -5.11 -28.23
CA LEU A 200 -2.75 -6.55 -28.45
C LEU A 200 -2.86 -6.88 -29.95
N ASP A 201 -2.17 -7.92 -30.37
CA ASP A 201 -2.40 -8.51 -31.67
C ASP A 201 -3.77 -9.21 -31.72
N GLU A 202 -4.19 -9.65 -32.94
CA GLU A 202 -5.51 -10.26 -33.15
C GLU A 202 -5.69 -11.51 -32.28
N LYS A 203 -4.69 -12.36 -32.21
CA LYS A 203 -4.73 -13.61 -31.44
C LYS A 203 -4.86 -13.34 -29.93
N ASP A 204 -4.03 -12.48 -29.40
CA ASP A 204 -4.06 -12.15 -27.96
C ASP A 204 -5.31 -11.37 -27.58
N ARG A 205 -5.84 -10.56 -28.51
CA ARG A 205 -7.11 -9.87 -28.34
C ARG A 205 -8.31 -10.85 -28.27
N ASP A 206 -8.34 -11.84 -29.14
CA ASP A 206 -9.39 -12.87 -29.14
C ASP A 206 -9.36 -13.69 -27.84
N LEU A 207 -8.15 -14.01 -27.32
CA LEU A 207 -7.98 -14.82 -26.12
C LEU A 207 -8.15 -14.04 -24.81
N HIS A 208 -7.68 -12.80 -24.75
CA HIS A 208 -7.52 -12.06 -23.51
C HIS A 208 -8.25 -10.72 -23.46
N GLY A 209 -8.76 -10.21 -24.59
CA GLY A 209 -9.38 -8.87 -24.67
C GLY A 209 -10.51 -8.69 -23.66
N TYR A 210 -11.33 -9.72 -23.42
CA TYR A 210 -12.42 -9.69 -22.46
C TYR A 210 -11.95 -9.41 -21.01
N LEU A 211 -10.72 -9.82 -20.65
CA LEU A 211 -10.14 -9.56 -19.33
C LEU A 211 -9.81 -8.07 -19.15
N TYR A 212 -9.25 -7.44 -20.19
CA TYR A 212 -8.98 -6.00 -20.19
C TYR A 212 -10.26 -5.18 -20.08
N GLU A 213 -11.25 -5.51 -20.91
CA GLU A 213 -12.55 -4.83 -20.93
C GLU A 213 -13.30 -5.03 -19.60
N GLY A 214 -13.27 -6.26 -19.06
CA GLY A 214 -13.85 -6.58 -17.77
C GLY A 214 -13.20 -5.78 -16.64
N TYR A 215 -11.86 -5.73 -16.62
CA TYR A 215 -11.14 -4.92 -15.62
C TYR A 215 -11.50 -3.44 -15.71
N LEU A 216 -11.51 -2.85 -16.91
CA LEU A 216 -11.86 -1.45 -17.12
C LEU A 216 -13.26 -1.15 -16.56
N ARG A 217 -14.26 -1.99 -16.91
CA ARG A 217 -15.63 -1.83 -16.39
C ARG A 217 -15.69 -1.90 -14.86
N VAL A 218 -15.04 -2.90 -14.26
CA VAL A 218 -15.05 -3.12 -12.80
C VAL A 218 -14.32 -1.98 -12.07
N ALA A 219 -13.15 -1.58 -12.58
CA ALA A 219 -12.35 -0.52 -11.97
C ALA A 219 -13.04 0.86 -12.09
N GLU A 220 -13.66 1.17 -13.22
CA GLU A 220 -14.42 2.43 -13.40
C GLU A 220 -15.63 2.49 -12.46
N ARG A 221 -16.37 1.40 -12.30
CA ARG A 221 -17.47 1.32 -11.31
C ARG A 221 -16.94 1.44 -9.88
N GLY A 222 -15.83 0.74 -9.57
CA GLY A 222 -15.22 0.76 -8.25
C GLY A 222 -14.65 2.12 -7.84
N LEU A 223 -14.31 2.99 -8.81
CA LEU A 223 -13.90 4.38 -8.56
C LEU A 223 -15.10 5.33 -8.35
N GLY A 224 -16.33 4.86 -8.52
CA GLY A 224 -17.55 5.61 -8.29
C GLY A 224 -17.79 5.96 -6.81
N GLU A 225 -19.06 6.07 -6.42
CA GLU A 225 -19.48 6.55 -5.08
C GLU A 225 -18.98 5.68 -3.92
N GLY A 226 -18.65 4.40 -4.15
CA GLY A 226 -18.19 3.47 -3.11
C GLY A 226 -16.71 3.60 -2.75
N ALA A 227 -15.87 4.17 -3.62
CA ALA A 227 -14.42 4.28 -3.39
C ALA A 227 -14.07 5.35 -2.35
N SER A 228 -13.11 5.03 -1.50
CA SER A 228 -12.57 5.97 -0.52
C SER A 228 -11.70 7.06 -1.17
N THR A 229 -11.62 8.22 -0.53
CA THR A 229 -10.57 9.18 -0.83
C THR A 229 -9.27 8.80 -0.14
N ALA A 230 -8.14 9.35 -0.61
CA ALA A 230 -6.85 9.18 0.05
C ALA A 230 -6.90 9.69 1.51
N ASP A 231 -7.59 10.80 1.77
CA ASP A 231 -7.75 11.36 3.12
C ASP A 231 -8.53 10.42 4.04
N GLN A 232 -9.61 9.80 3.56
CA GLN A 232 -10.37 8.81 4.36
C GLN A 232 -9.51 7.62 4.76
N VAL A 233 -8.66 7.10 3.86
CA VAL A 233 -7.74 6.01 4.19
C VAL A 233 -6.64 6.50 5.13
N ALA A 234 -6.13 7.72 4.95
CA ALA A 234 -5.12 8.31 5.82
C ALA A 234 -5.63 8.50 7.27
N GLU A 235 -6.90 8.84 7.47
CA GLU A 235 -7.50 8.89 8.81
C GLU A 235 -7.48 7.51 9.50
N VAL A 236 -7.73 6.43 8.76
CA VAL A 236 -7.64 5.06 9.32
C VAL A 236 -6.19 4.68 9.64
N VAL A 237 -5.22 5.10 8.80
CA VAL A 237 -3.78 4.95 9.12
C VAL A 237 -3.45 5.71 10.39
N LEU A 238 -3.97 6.93 10.54
CA LEU A 238 -3.73 7.76 11.72
C LEU A 238 -4.37 7.14 12.98
N GLU A 239 -5.58 6.60 12.88
CA GLU A 239 -6.22 5.84 13.96
C GLU A 239 -5.31 4.70 14.44
N ALA A 240 -4.76 3.89 13.53
CA ALA A 240 -3.82 2.82 13.86
C ALA A 240 -2.52 3.35 14.49
N LEU A 241 -2.05 4.54 14.06
CA LEU A 241 -0.86 5.19 14.62
C LEU A 241 -1.10 5.80 16.01
N GLU A 242 -2.33 6.16 16.37
CA GLU A 242 -2.65 6.87 17.60
C GLU A 242 -3.32 6.01 18.67
N ALA A 243 -4.01 4.93 18.30
CA ALA A 243 -4.72 4.07 19.24
C ALA A 243 -3.81 3.58 20.38
N GLU A 244 -4.28 3.65 21.62
CA GLU A 244 -3.53 3.15 22.79
C GLU A 244 -3.27 1.65 22.64
N GLU A 245 -4.33 0.88 22.34
CA GLU A 245 -4.27 -0.53 22.00
C GLU A 245 -4.73 -0.71 20.54
N PRO A 246 -3.81 -0.70 19.57
CA PRO A 246 -4.17 -0.81 18.17
C PRO A 246 -4.62 -2.22 17.80
N GLU A 247 -5.63 -2.29 16.94
CA GLU A 247 -6.05 -3.53 16.32
C GLU A 247 -4.96 -4.06 15.37
N SER A 248 -4.98 -5.37 15.13
CA SER A 248 -4.06 -6.00 14.17
C SER A 248 -4.39 -5.61 12.73
N ARG A 249 -5.67 -5.33 12.44
CA ARG A 249 -6.18 -4.95 11.12
C ARG A 249 -7.22 -3.86 11.22
N TYR A 250 -7.14 -2.92 10.29
CA TYR A 250 -8.11 -1.83 10.12
C TYR A 250 -8.66 -1.87 8.71
N VAL A 251 -9.97 -2.03 8.56
CA VAL A 251 -10.63 -2.01 7.26
C VAL A 251 -10.97 -0.56 6.90
N ALA A 252 -10.50 -0.08 5.76
CA ALA A 252 -10.69 1.30 5.32
C ALA A 252 -11.62 1.36 4.09
N GLY A 253 -12.80 1.95 4.27
CA GLY A 253 -13.83 2.12 3.25
C GLY A 253 -15.03 1.20 3.45
N GLU A 254 -16.21 1.69 3.08
CA GLU A 254 -17.46 0.91 3.18
C GLU A 254 -17.50 -0.24 2.17
N ASP A 255 -16.91 -0.04 0.98
CA ASP A 255 -16.70 -1.08 -0.01
C ASP A 255 -15.83 -2.22 0.54
N ALA A 256 -14.74 -1.87 1.23
CA ALA A 256 -13.85 -2.84 1.89
C ALA A 256 -14.58 -3.66 2.96
N LYS A 257 -15.36 -3.00 3.81
CA LYS A 257 -16.15 -3.66 4.86
C LYS A 257 -17.17 -4.62 4.25
N HIS A 258 -17.89 -4.18 3.21
CA HIS A 258 -18.86 -5.00 2.51
C HIS A 258 -18.20 -6.23 1.86
N MET A 259 -17.11 -6.04 1.16
CA MET A 259 -16.40 -7.12 0.45
C MET A 259 -15.85 -8.16 1.42
N LEU A 260 -15.16 -7.75 2.47
CA LEU A 260 -14.59 -8.68 3.46
C LEU A 260 -15.69 -9.40 4.27
N GLY A 261 -16.80 -8.72 4.58
CA GLY A 261 -17.94 -9.30 5.26
C GLY A 261 -18.69 -10.33 4.41
N SER A 262 -18.85 -10.07 3.11
CA SER A 262 -19.54 -10.95 2.18
C SER A 262 -18.74 -12.23 1.88
N ILE A 263 -17.45 -12.08 1.57
CA ILE A 263 -16.60 -13.20 1.14
C ILE A 263 -16.35 -14.20 2.26
N GLY A 264 -16.26 -13.76 3.51
CA GLY A 264 -16.10 -14.67 4.65
C GLY A 264 -17.22 -15.71 4.82
N THR A 265 -18.35 -15.53 4.12
CA THR A 265 -19.52 -16.42 4.17
C THR A 265 -19.75 -17.20 2.87
N MET A 266 -18.99 -16.93 1.80
CA MET A 266 -19.18 -17.54 0.48
C MET A 266 -18.24 -18.74 0.29
N SER A 267 -18.72 -19.74 -0.48
CA SER A 267 -17.84 -20.82 -0.97
C SER A 267 -16.96 -20.30 -2.12
N ASP A 268 -15.80 -20.94 -2.35
CA ASP A 268 -14.90 -20.60 -3.48
C ASP A 268 -15.66 -20.61 -4.82
N ARG A 269 -16.58 -21.58 -5.02
CA ARG A 269 -17.44 -21.65 -6.22
C ARG A 269 -18.35 -20.44 -6.40
N ASP A 270 -18.87 -19.89 -5.31
CA ASP A 270 -19.75 -18.72 -5.36
C ASP A 270 -18.94 -17.45 -5.61
N ILE A 271 -17.72 -17.38 -5.04
CA ILE A 271 -16.76 -16.32 -5.32
C ILE A 271 -16.37 -16.34 -6.79
N ASP A 272 -15.99 -17.51 -7.34
CA ASP A 272 -15.63 -17.65 -8.76
C ASP A 272 -16.78 -17.23 -9.68
N ARG A 273 -18.04 -17.61 -9.33
CA ARG A 273 -19.22 -17.21 -10.10
C ARG A 273 -19.39 -15.69 -10.08
N LEU A 274 -19.27 -15.06 -8.92
CA LEU A 274 -19.39 -13.62 -8.76
C LEU A 274 -18.35 -12.88 -9.63
N PHE A 275 -17.09 -13.27 -9.54
CA PHE A 275 -16.04 -12.64 -10.35
C PHE A 275 -16.21 -12.87 -11.85
N ASN A 276 -16.58 -14.08 -12.27
CA ASN A 276 -16.89 -14.36 -13.67
C ASN A 276 -18.03 -13.49 -14.20
N GLU A 277 -19.09 -13.31 -13.42
CA GLU A 277 -20.20 -12.43 -13.81
C GLU A 277 -19.77 -10.95 -13.91
N MET A 278 -18.92 -10.47 -13.00
CA MET A 278 -18.39 -9.11 -13.04
C MET A 278 -17.51 -8.84 -14.27
N PHE A 279 -16.76 -9.84 -14.73
CA PHE A 279 -15.83 -9.70 -15.87
C PHE A 279 -16.46 -10.00 -17.21
N LEU A 280 -17.49 -10.85 -17.28
CA LEU A 280 -18.11 -11.26 -18.54
C LEU A 280 -19.36 -10.43 -18.92
N ARG A 281 -19.91 -9.64 -18.00
CA ARG A 281 -21.10 -8.79 -18.18
C ARG A 281 -20.77 -7.31 -18.02
#